data_4c0fe65c5a011e85ee9f54b275686317
#
_entry.id   4c0fe65c5a011e85ee9f54b275686317
#
_cell.length_a   1.000
_cell.length_b   1.000
_cell.length_c   1.000
_cell.angle_alpha   90.00
_cell.angle_beta   90.00
_cell.angle_gamma   90.00
#
_symmetry.space_group_name_H-M   'P 1'
#
loop_
_entity.id
_entity.type
_entity.pdbx_description
1 polymer ?
#
loop_
_entity_poly.entity_id
_entity_poly.type
_entity_poly.pdbx_seq_one_letter_code
_entity_poly.pdbx_strand_id
1 'polypeptide(L)'
;MSFTGVIEQPEQMALPLAQPDLSEVFRRVFHRLRIKSPVVSIGARFHPFAGLRSTITLRDGEVRARVSDVLAEASPVVLEALAEILLTRIFRRRPSREARECYLAYTFRPAIRSRIDVARRERGSKRLLPARGRCYDLEEIFRGLNRRFFHGQLPMTRLGWSRKRSRTLLGHYDSGHATITVSRTLDSPSVPRYLAEYVVYHEMLHMRFPVERRGHRRVLHSREFREAEKEFPRYELACRRIKHFCA
;
A
#
# COMPACT_ATOMS: atom_id res chain seq x y z
N MET A 1 9.08 29.83 58.96
CA MET A 1 8.91 28.47 58.48
C MET A 1 7.55 28.41 57.81
N SER A 2 7.49 28.61 56.52
CA SER A 2 6.23 28.58 55.76
C SER A 2 6.27 27.40 54.80
N PHE A 3 5.40 26.43 55.04
CA PHE A 3 5.16 25.28 54.16
C PHE A 3 4.19 25.69 53.07
N THR A 4 4.66 25.74 51.82
CA THR A 4 3.83 25.92 50.66
C THR A 4 3.48 24.54 50.11
N GLY A 5 2.24 24.07 50.40
CA GLY A 5 1.73 22.82 49.86
C GLY A 5 1.41 23.00 48.37
N VAL A 6 2.09 22.25 47.52
CA VAL A 6 1.74 22.08 46.10
C VAL A 6 0.53 21.15 46.04
N ILE A 7 -0.58 21.68 45.60
CA ILE A 7 -1.78 20.87 45.30
C ILE A 7 -1.55 20.25 43.92
N GLU A 8 -1.24 18.95 43.91
CA GLU A 8 -1.27 18.16 42.68
C GLU A 8 -2.75 18.05 42.21
N GLN A 9 -3.03 18.61 41.04
CA GLN A 9 -4.31 18.36 40.35
C GLN A 9 -4.34 16.90 39.88
N PRO A 10 -5.43 16.16 40.11
CA PRO A 10 -5.54 14.81 39.57
C PRO A 10 -5.59 14.88 38.05
N GLU A 11 -4.66 14.20 37.38
CA GLU A 11 -4.68 13.90 35.94
C GLU A 11 -6.06 13.33 35.61
N GLN A 12 -6.84 14.08 34.84
CA GLN A 12 -8.10 13.59 34.28
C GLN A 12 -7.75 12.45 33.32
N MET A 13 -7.92 11.25 33.79
CA MET A 13 -7.85 10.01 33.04
C MET A 13 -8.94 10.09 31.96
N ALA A 14 -8.54 10.47 30.74
CA ALA A 14 -9.43 10.51 29.60
C ALA A 14 -10.02 9.12 29.39
N LEU A 15 -11.33 9.00 29.62
CA LEU A 15 -12.08 7.78 29.32
C LEU A 15 -11.78 7.37 27.87
N PRO A 16 -11.49 6.09 27.61
CA PRO A 16 -11.27 5.62 26.26
C PRO A 16 -12.52 5.93 25.42
N LEU A 17 -12.38 6.80 24.44
CA LEU A 17 -13.43 7.12 23.47
C LEU A 17 -13.94 5.79 22.89
N ALA A 18 -15.20 5.45 23.16
CA ALA A 18 -15.83 4.25 22.63
C ALA A 18 -15.57 4.18 21.12
N GLN A 19 -15.05 3.05 20.65
CA GLN A 19 -14.78 2.86 19.22
C GLN A 19 -16.10 3.08 18.45
N PRO A 20 -16.10 3.90 17.40
CA PRO A 20 -17.32 4.17 16.66
C PRO A 20 -17.86 2.88 16.06
N ASP A 21 -19.16 2.64 16.18
CA ASP A 21 -19.83 1.53 15.48
C ASP A 21 -19.69 1.74 13.99
N LEU A 22 -18.82 0.96 13.38
CA LEU A 22 -18.57 1.02 11.95
C LEU A 22 -19.82 0.73 11.12
N SER A 23 -20.72 -0.14 11.59
CA SER A 23 -21.95 -0.46 10.88
C SER A 23 -22.84 0.77 10.81
N GLU A 24 -22.90 1.54 11.89
CA GLU A 24 -23.64 2.80 11.93
C GLU A 24 -23.04 3.85 10.99
N VAL A 25 -21.70 3.97 10.97
CA VAL A 25 -21.01 4.89 10.03
C VAL A 25 -21.36 4.52 8.58
N PHE A 26 -21.30 3.22 8.24
CA PHE A 26 -21.60 2.77 6.87
C PHE A 26 -23.08 2.97 6.52
N ARG A 27 -24.03 2.73 7.44
CA ARG A 27 -25.47 2.96 7.25
C ARG A 27 -25.75 4.44 6.98
N ARG A 28 -25.23 5.35 7.80
CA ARG A 28 -25.40 6.80 7.65
C ARG A 28 -24.86 7.29 6.30
N VAL A 29 -23.68 6.84 5.89
CA VAL A 29 -23.11 7.20 4.59
C VAL A 29 -23.92 6.62 3.43
N PHE A 30 -24.41 5.39 3.53
CA PHE A 30 -25.26 4.77 2.51
C PHE A 30 -26.53 5.59 2.28
N HIS A 31 -27.21 6.03 3.34
CA HIS A 31 -28.39 6.89 3.24
C HIS A 31 -28.05 8.26 2.63
N ARG A 32 -26.95 8.87 3.07
CA ARG A 32 -26.46 10.16 2.51
C ARG A 32 -26.21 10.09 1.01
N LEU A 33 -25.67 8.97 0.53
CA LEU A 33 -25.38 8.76 -0.89
C LEU A 33 -26.63 8.51 -1.76
N ARG A 34 -27.81 8.39 -1.15
CA ARG A 34 -29.08 8.12 -1.84
C ARG A 34 -28.96 7.00 -2.87
N ILE A 35 -28.34 5.89 -2.47
CA ILE A 35 -28.14 4.74 -3.34
C ILE A 35 -29.47 3.99 -3.46
N LYS A 36 -30.04 3.99 -4.67
CA LYS A 36 -31.24 3.20 -4.98
C LYS A 36 -30.82 1.74 -5.22
N SER A 37 -30.83 0.93 -4.18
CA SER A 37 -30.54 -0.51 -4.25
C SER A 37 -31.27 -1.24 -3.13
N PRO A 38 -31.77 -2.44 -3.35
CA PRO A 38 -32.43 -3.25 -2.32
C PRO A 38 -31.39 -3.80 -1.32
N VAL A 39 -30.77 -2.91 -0.54
CA VAL A 39 -29.91 -3.31 0.58
C VAL A 39 -30.75 -3.51 1.81
N VAL A 40 -30.73 -4.73 2.34
CA VAL A 40 -31.50 -5.13 3.53
C VAL A 40 -30.71 -4.86 4.80
N SER A 41 -29.40 -5.10 4.78
CA SER A 41 -28.55 -4.90 5.94
C SER A 41 -27.14 -4.43 5.58
N ILE A 42 -26.51 -3.72 6.51
CA ILE A 42 -25.13 -3.24 6.40
C ILE A 42 -24.38 -3.58 7.68
N GLY A 43 -23.41 -4.48 7.56
CA GLY A 43 -22.47 -4.85 8.62
C GLY A 43 -21.04 -4.40 8.28
N ALA A 44 -20.38 -3.75 9.22
CA ALA A 44 -18.97 -3.36 9.08
C ALA A 44 -18.21 -3.63 10.37
N ARG A 45 -16.96 -4.11 10.24
CA ARG A 45 -16.11 -4.39 11.41
C ARG A 45 -14.65 -4.16 11.10
N PHE A 46 -13.87 -3.86 12.14
CA PHE A 46 -12.42 -3.88 12.03
C PHE A 46 -11.90 -5.31 11.86
N HIS A 47 -10.79 -5.43 11.14
CA HIS A 47 -10.16 -6.71 10.85
C HIS A 47 -8.64 -6.53 10.81
N PRO A 48 -7.84 -7.42 11.43
CA PRO A 48 -6.39 -7.34 11.48
C PRO A 48 -5.76 -7.72 10.14
N PHE A 49 -5.88 -6.83 9.16
CA PHE A 49 -5.20 -7.00 7.87
C PHE A 49 -3.69 -6.73 8.01
N ALA A 50 -2.90 -7.37 7.15
CA ALA A 50 -1.49 -7.05 6.97
C ALA A 50 -1.33 -5.70 6.23
N GLY A 51 -1.67 -4.59 6.90
CA GLY A 51 -1.61 -3.23 6.35
C GLY A 51 -2.99 -2.63 6.05
N LEU A 52 -2.99 -1.54 5.27
CA LEU A 52 -4.18 -0.72 5.05
C LEU A 52 -5.14 -1.30 3.99
N ARG A 53 -5.57 -2.53 4.19
CA ARG A 53 -6.55 -3.17 3.32
C ARG A 53 -7.96 -3.00 3.88
N SER A 54 -8.93 -2.71 3.01
CA SER A 54 -10.36 -2.81 3.34
C SER A 54 -11.08 -3.55 2.23
N THR A 55 -12.05 -4.36 2.60
CA THR A 55 -12.87 -5.13 1.67
C THR A 55 -14.33 -4.83 1.90
N ILE A 56 -15.11 -4.82 0.82
CA ILE A 56 -16.56 -4.68 0.87
C ILE A 56 -17.17 -5.63 -0.14
N THR A 57 -18.26 -6.28 0.23
CA THR A 57 -19.05 -7.19 -0.62
C THR A 57 -20.52 -6.88 -0.48
N LEU A 58 -21.27 -7.11 -1.54
CA LEU A 58 -22.73 -7.09 -1.56
C LEU A 58 -23.19 -8.47 -2.04
N ARG A 59 -23.95 -9.18 -1.22
CA ARG A 59 -24.58 -10.46 -1.54
C ARG A 59 -25.96 -10.51 -0.91
N ASP A 60 -26.95 -10.97 -1.64
CA ASP A 60 -28.33 -11.19 -1.17
C ASP A 60 -28.90 -9.98 -0.42
N GLY A 61 -28.63 -8.77 -0.91
CA GLY A 61 -29.06 -7.52 -0.26
C GLY A 61 -28.24 -7.15 0.99
N GLU A 62 -27.24 -7.93 1.38
CA GLU A 62 -26.40 -7.66 2.54
C GLU A 62 -25.06 -7.06 2.12
N VAL A 63 -24.72 -5.90 2.67
CA VAL A 63 -23.39 -5.27 2.56
C VAL A 63 -22.55 -5.69 3.74
N ARG A 64 -21.40 -6.31 3.48
CA ARG A 64 -20.41 -6.67 4.50
C ARG A 64 -19.08 -5.97 4.22
N ALA A 65 -18.66 -5.11 5.15
CA ALA A 65 -17.37 -4.42 5.09
C ALA A 65 -16.39 -4.91 6.17
N ARG A 66 -15.14 -5.11 5.80
CA ARG A 66 -14.03 -5.33 6.74
C ARG A 66 -13.01 -4.24 6.51
N VAL A 67 -12.73 -3.49 7.55
CA VAL A 67 -11.85 -2.32 7.56
C VAL A 67 -10.59 -2.66 8.35
N SER A 68 -9.42 -2.23 7.87
CA SER A 68 -8.18 -2.44 8.62
C SER A 68 -8.26 -1.83 10.01
N ASP A 69 -7.87 -2.58 11.03
CA ASP A 69 -7.75 -2.13 12.43
C ASP A 69 -6.71 -1.02 12.64
N VAL A 70 -5.80 -0.82 11.68
CA VAL A 70 -4.93 0.38 11.65
C VAL A 70 -5.74 1.68 11.68
N LEU A 71 -7.00 1.64 11.23
CA LEU A 71 -7.93 2.77 11.22
C LEU A 71 -8.85 2.83 12.46
N ALA A 72 -8.66 1.98 13.47
CA ALA A 72 -9.54 1.93 14.65
C ALA A 72 -9.60 3.24 15.42
N GLU A 73 -8.50 4.01 15.43
CA GLU A 73 -8.40 5.32 16.08
C GLU A 73 -8.64 6.49 15.11
N ALA A 74 -9.11 6.21 13.89
CA ALA A 74 -9.41 7.27 12.93
C ALA A 74 -10.67 8.04 13.36
N SER A 75 -10.66 9.35 13.12
CA SER A 75 -11.84 10.18 13.41
C SER A 75 -13.05 9.74 12.59
N PRO A 76 -14.29 10.00 13.07
CA PRO A 76 -15.51 9.67 12.34
C PRO A 76 -15.50 10.16 10.88
N VAL A 77 -14.98 11.36 10.64
CA VAL A 77 -14.88 11.97 9.30
C VAL A 77 -14.04 11.10 8.35
N VAL A 78 -12.92 10.54 8.83
CA VAL A 78 -12.06 9.65 8.03
C VAL A 78 -12.74 8.31 7.75
N LEU A 79 -13.47 7.77 8.75
CA LEU A 79 -14.22 6.52 8.59
C LEU A 79 -15.41 6.71 7.62
N GLU A 80 -16.09 7.86 7.67
CA GLU A 80 -17.14 8.21 6.70
C GLU A 80 -16.58 8.35 5.28
N ALA A 81 -15.42 9.01 5.13
CA ALA A 81 -14.74 9.13 3.85
C ALA A 81 -14.38 7.74 3.27
N LEU A 82 -13.87 6.83 4.10
CA LEU A 82 -13.60 5.46 3.69
C LEU A 82 -14.90 4.70 3.33
N ALA A 83 -15.95 4.84 4.13
CA ALA A 83 -17.24 4.21 3.85
C ALA A 83 -17.82 4.67 2.50
N GLU A 84 -17.74 5.99 2.20
CA GLU A 84 -18.12 6.52 0.90
C GLU A 84 -17.31 5.91 -0.24
N ILE A 85 -15.97 5.85 -0.11
CA ILE A 85 -15.08 5.26 -1.12
C ILE A 85 -15.44 3.79 -1.39
N LEU A 86 -15.72 3.02 -0.34
CA LEU A 86 -16.03 1.61 -0.48
C LEU A 86 -17.44 1.37 -1.04
N LEU A 87 -18.44 2.08 -0.55
CA LEU A 87 -19.83 1.97 -1.01
C LEU A 87 -19.95 2.39 -2.48
N THR A 88 -19.39 3.53 -2.85
CA THR A 88 -19.45 3.99 -4.24
C THR A 88 -18.81 3.00 -5.20
N ARG A 89 -17.74 2.30 -4.77
CA ARG A 89 -17.08 1.27 -5.59
C ARG A 89 -17.97 0.08 -5.91
N ILE A 90 -18.71 -0.47 -4.91
CA ILE A 90 -19.58 -1.62 -5.16
C ILE A 90 -20.82 -1.26 -5.99
N PHE A 91 -21.24 0.00 -5.91
CA PHE A 91 -22.35 0.52 -6.72
C PHE A 91 -21.90 1.23 -8.01
N ARG A 92 -20.65 1.02 -8.44
CA ARG A 92 -20.06 1.57 -9.68
C ARG A 92 -20.19 3.08 -9.81
N ARG A 93 -20.18 3.79 -8.67
CA ARG A 93 -20.18 5.26 -8.60
C ARG A 93 -18.77 5.77 -8.30
N ARG A 94 -18.56 7.08 -8.50
CA ARG A 94 -17.31 7.75 -8.10
C ARG A 94 -17.48 8.36 -6.72
N PRO A 95 -16.53 8.20 -5.80
CA PRO A 95 -16.52 8.91 -4.53
C PRO A 95 -16.26 10.40 -4.76
N SER A 96 -16.71 11.24 -3.85
CA SER A 96 -16.41 12.67 -3.87
C SER A 96 -14.90 12.94 -3.81
N ARG A 97 -14.52 14.12 -4.26
CA ARG A 97 -13.12 14.57 -4.17
C ARG A 97 -12.71 14.73 -2.71
N GLU A 98 -13.59 15.30 -1.92
CA GLU A 98 -13.43 15.56 -0.49
C GLU A 98 -13.19 14.28 0.30
N ALA A 99 -13.97 13.22 0.05
CA ALA A 99 -13.78 11.92 0.70
C ALA A 99 -12.40 11.33 0.36
N ARG A 100 -11.98 11.41 -0.90
CA ARG A 100 -10.65 10.92 -1.31
C ARG A 100 -9.51 11.72 -0.68
N GLU A 101 -9.64 13.05 -0.65
CA GLU A 101 -8.61 13.93 -0.05
C GLU A 101 -8.51 13.69 1.46
N CYS A 102 -9.63 13.62 2.16
CA CYS A 102 -9.69 13.36 3.60
C CYS A 102 -9.02 12.02 3.94
N TYR A 103 -9.41 10.94 3.27
CA TYR A 103 -8.85 9.61 3.51
C TYR A 103 -7.35 9.54 3.19
N LEU A 104 -6.92 10.12 2.07
CA LEU A 104 -5.51 10.15 1.70
C LEU A 104 -4.69 11.02 2.66
N ALA A 105 -5.22 12.21 3.05
CA ALA A 105 -4.54 13.07 4.01
C ALA A 105 -4.23 12.33 5.32
N TYR A 106 -5.20 11.55 5.82
CA TYR A 106 -5.02 10.75 7.02
C TYR A 106 -4.00 9.62 6.82
N THR A 107 -4.13 8.85 5.74
CA THR A 107 -3.28 7.67 5.51
C THR A 107 -1.83 8.00 5.17
N PHE A 108 -1.55 9.24 4.77
CA PHE A 108 -0.17 9.73 4.53
C PHE A 108 0.50 10.35 5.75
N ARG A 109 -0.19 10.47 6.88
CA ARG A 109 0.45 10.92 8.14
C ARG A 109 1.57 9.97 8.53
N PRO A 110 2.75 10.47 8.96
CA PRO A 110 3.89 9.62 9.32
C PRO A 110 3.53 8.53 10.33
N ALA A 111 2.80 8.89 11.40
CA ALA A 111 2.37 7.95 12.43
C ALA A 111 1.50 6.81 11.87
N ILE A 112 0.58 7.11 10.92
CA ILE A 112 -0.27 6.09 10.32
C ILE A 112 0.54 5.21 9.36
N ARG A 113 1.47 5.78 8.61
CA ARG A 113 2.38 5.00 7.76
C ARG A 113 3.23 4.04 8.58
N SER A 114 3.77 4.50 9.71
CA SER A 114 4.51 3.62 10.65
C SER A 114 3.63 2.46 11.14
N ARG A 115 2.38 2.73 11.56
CA ARG A 115 1.43 1.67 11.98
C ARG A 115 1.11 0.68 10.86
N ILE A 116 0.97 1.16 9.62
CA ILE A 116 0.78 0.30 8.44
C ILE A 116 1.99 -0.62 8.24
N ASP A 117 3.19 -0.10 8.38
CA ASP A 117 4.42 -0.87 8.18
C ASP A 117 4.63 -1.88 9.33
N VAL A 118 4.29 -1.54 10.57
CA VAL A 118 4.26 -2.48 11.69
C VAL A 118 3.26 -3.62 11.41
N ALA A 119 2.01 -3.30 11.07
CA ALA A 119 1.00 -4.31 10.75
C ALA A 119 1.42 -5.22 9.58
N ARG A 120 2.17 -4.68 8.59
CA ARG A 120 2.74 -5.47 7.49
C ARG A 120 3.82 -6.43 7.99
N ARG A 121 4.75 -5.96 8.83
CA ARG A 121 5.82 -6.79 9.38
C ARG A 121 5.28 -7.93 10.23
N GLU A 122 4.32 -7.65 11.09
CA GLU A 122 3.76 -8.63 12.03
C GLU A 122 2.84 -9.64 11.34
N ARG A 123 2.00 -9.21 10.41
CA ARG A 123 0.90 -10.00 9.85
C ARG A 123 1.09 -10.39 8.40
N GLY A 124 2.05 -9.75 7.70
CA GLY A 124 2.38 -10.07 6.32
C GLY A 124 3.44 -11.17 6.26
N SER A 125 3.21 -12.20 5.46
CA SER A 125 4.28 -13.15 5.12
C SER A 125 4.39 -13.26 3.61
N LYS A 126 5.54 -12.85 3.07
CA LYS A 126 5.89 -13.15 1.68
C LYS A 126 6.83 -14.34 1.65
N ARG A 127 6.30 -15.47 1.21
CA ARG A 127 7.14 -16.64 0.90
C ARG A 127 7.75 -16.44 -0.48
N LEU A 128 9.01 -16.08 -0.53
CA LEU A 128 9.80 -15.95 -1.75
C LEU A 128 10.58 -17.22 -2.03
N LEU A 129 10.90 -17.46 -3.29
CA LEU A 129 11.98 -18.34 -3.68
C LEU A 129 13.33 -17.62 -3.48
N PRO A 130 14.46 -18.32 -3.36
CA PRO A 130 15.79 -17.71 -3.23
C PRO A 130 16.06 -16.65 -4.31
N ALA A 131 16.94 -15.70 -4.00
CA ALA A 131 17.37 -14.67 -4.95
C ALA A 131 18.14 -15.28 -6.14
N ARG A 132 18.91 -16.34 -5.88
CA ARG A 132 19.57 -17.11 -6.92
C ARG A 132 18.54 -17.97 -7.63
N GLY A 133 18.21 -17.57 -8.85
CA GLY A 133 17.31 -18.29 -9.74
C GLY A 133 18.02 -19.35 -10.56
N ARG A 134 17.35 -19.84 -11.60
CA ARG A 134 17.91 -20.79 -12.56
C ARG A 134 18.89 -20.11 -13.53
N CYS A 135 18.54 -18.90 -14.00
CA CYS A 135 19.28 -18.16 -15.01
C CYS A 135 19.96 -16.92 -14.43
N TYR A 136 19.33 -16.28 -13.45
CA TYR A 136 19.78 -14.99 -12.93
C TYR A 136 19.83 -14.99 -11.40
N ASP A 137 20.80 -14.26 -10.86
CA ASP A 137 20.93 -13.97 -9.43
C ASP A 137 20.52 -12.52 -9.16
N LEU A 138 19.42 -12.35 -8.42
CA LEU A 138 18.87 -11.01 -8.12
C LEU A 138 19.79 -10.20 -7.20
N GLU A 139 20.59 -10.84 -6.34
CA GLU A 139 21.54 -10.13 -5.49
C GLU A 139 22.71 -9.58 -6.29
N GLU A 140 23.22 -10.37 -7.24
CA GLU A 140 24.26 -9.91 -8.15
C GLU A 140 23.77 -8.70 -8.97
N ILE A 141 22.56 -8.82 -9.54
CA ILE A 141 21.90 -7.75 -10.29
C ILE A 141 21.74 -6.51 -9.43
N PHE A 142 21.17 -6.64 -8.21
CA PHE A 142 20.98 -5.53 -7.29
C PHE A 142 22.29 -4.82 -6.96
N ARG A 143 23.34 -5.57 -6.57
CA ARG A 143 24.65 -4.99 -6.24
C ARG A 143 25.26 -4.25 -7.43
N GLY A 144 25.15 -4.79 -8.64
CA GLY A 144 25.63 -4.15 -9.87
C GLY A 144 24.90 -2.83 -10.16
N LEU A 145 23.58 -2.84 -10.08
CA LEU A 145 22.74 -1.67 -10.29
C LEU A 145 22.96 -0.62 -9.18
N ASN A 146 23.08 -1.04 -7.93
CA ASN A 146 23.31 -0.14 -6.81
C ASN A 146 24.63 0.64 -6.97
N ARG A 147 25.71 -0.04 -7.32
CA ARG A 147 26.98 0.64 -7.60
C ARG A 147 26.87 1.62 -8.77
N ARG A 148 26.19 1.21 -9.86
CA ARG A 148 26.15 1.97 -11.09
C ARG A 148 25.24 3.22 -11.03
N PHE A 149 24.06 3.10 -10.44
CA PHE A 149 23.02 4.14 -10.49
C PHE A 149 22.72 4.80 -9.15
N PHE A 150 23.12 4.19 -8.04
CA PHE A 150 22.83 4.68 -6.70
C PHE A 150 24.09 4.89 -5.86
N HIS A 151 25.27 4.85 -6.46
CA HIS A 151 26.57 5.03 -5.77
C HIS A 151 26.76 4.12 -4.55
N GLY A 152 26.12 2.95 -4.55
CA GLY A 152 26.15 2.00 -3.43
C GLY A 152 25.31 2.42 -2.21
N GLN A 153 24.54 3.52 -2.30
CA GLN A 153 23.83 4.12 -1.17
C GLN A 153 22.54 3.40 -0.75
N LEU A 154 21.96 2.57 -1.62
CA LEU A 154 20.78 1.83 -1.23
C LEU A 154 21.14 0.69 -0.28
N PRO A 155 20.44 0.56 0.86
CA PRO A 155 20.66 -0.54 1.78
C PRO A 155 20.31 -1.87 1.10
N MET A 156 21.09 -2.92 1.43
CA MET A 156 20.75 -4.25 0.96
C MET A 156 19.36 -4.64 1.49
N THR A 157 18.53 -5.11 0.61
CA THR A 157 17.15 -5.49 0.92
C THR A 157 16.94 -6.98 0.65
N ARG A 158 15.89 -7.57 1.20
CA ARG A 158 15.54 -8.95 0.91
C ARG A 158 15.08 -9.08 -0.54
N LEU A 159 15.71 -9.97 -1.28
CA LEU A 159 15.40 -10.22 -2.69
C LEU A 159 14.90 -11.65 -2.88
N GLY A 160 14.01 -11.85 -3.82
CA GLY A 160 13.60 -13.20 -4.19
C GLY A 160 12.64 -13.26 -5.36
N TRP A 161 12.60 -14.46 -5.96
CA TRP A 161 11.67 -14.76 -7.03
C TRP A 161 10.27 -15.07 -6.49
N SER A 162 9.24 -14.69 -7.22
CA SER A 162 7.86 -15.02 -6.87
C SER A 162 7.63 -16.53 -6.99
N ARG A 163 6.80 -17.09 -6.10
CA ARG A 163 6.41 -18.52 -6.19
C ARG A 163 5.53 -18.81 -7.41
N LYS A 164 4.64 -17.87 -7.73
CA LYS A 164 3.75 -17.96 -8.90
C LYS A 164 4.38 -17.19 -10.07
N ARG A 165 4.25 -17.71 -11.26
CA ARG A 165 4.59 -16.99 -12.48
C ARG A 165 3.53 -15.91 -12.73
N SER A 166 3.96 -14.69 -13.00
CA SER A 166 3.08 -13.59 -13.36
C SER A 166 3.66 -12.87 -14.57
N ARG A 167 2.81 -12.54 -15.51
CA ARG A 167 3.13 -11.67 -16.65
C ARG A 167 2.64 -10.25 -16.43
N THR A 168 1.63 -10.05 -15.56
CA THR A 168 1.05 -8.73 -15.28
C THR A 168 1.74 -7.97 -14.14
N LEU A 169 2.38 -8.69 -13.21
CA LEU A 169 3.16 -8.10 -12.12
C LEU A 169 4.57 -8.68 -12.17
N LEU A 170 5.49 -7.97 -12.82
CA LEU A 170 6.87 -8.44 -13.03
C LEU A 170 7.80 -8.13 -11.88
N GLY A 171 7.55 -7.04 -11.14
CA GLY A 171 8.29 -6.64 -9.94
C GLY A 171 7.38 -6.08 -8.88
N HIS A 172 7.84 -6.02 -7.64
CA HIS A 172 7.17 -5.35 -6.54
C HIS A 172 8.15 -5.10 -5.40
N TYR A 173 8.30 -3.82 -5.04
CA TYR A 173 8.95 -3.42 -3.80
C TYR A 173 7.92 -3.30 -2.67
N ASP A 174 8.20 -3.95 -1.55
CA ASP A 174 7.43 -3.88 -0.32
C ASP A 174 8.23 -3.12 0.74
N SER A 175 7.88 -1.86 0.97
CA SER A 175 8.56 -1.00 1.94
C SER A 175 8.43 -1.52 3.38
N GLY A 176 7.30 -2.16 3.72
CA GLY A 176 7.05 -2.68 5.06
C GLY A 176 8.00 -3.82 5.44
N HIS A 177 8.36 -4.67 4.48
CA HIS A 177 9.29 -5.80 4.70
C HIS A 177 10.69 -5.53 4.11
N ALA A 178 10.95 -4.32 3.59
CA ALA A 178 12.16 -4.02 2.83
C ALA A 178 12.50 -5.16 1.83
N THR A 179 11.55 -5.50 0.95
CA THR A 179 11.65 -6.69 0.11
C THR A 179 11.34 -6.38 -1.34
N ILE A 180 12.22 -6.77 -2.26
CA ILE A 180 11.97 -6.78 -3.70
C ILE A 180 11.61 -8.20 -4.13
N THR A 181 10.46 -8.35 -4.75
CA THR A 181 10.00 -9.59 -5.37
C THR A 181 10.00 -9.42 -6.87
N VAL A 182 10.65 -10.33 -7.59
CA VAL A 182 10.66 -10.35 -9.06
C VAL A 182 9.88 -11.57 -9.56
N SER A 183 9.13 -11.42 -10.63
CA SER A 183 8.37 -12.54 -11.21
C SER A 183 9.32 -13.63 -11.73
N ARG A 184 9.11 -14.86 -11.26
CA ARG A 184 9.85 -16.04 -11.75
C ARG A 184 9.70 -16.26 -13.27
N THR A 185 8.76 -15.61 -13.92
CA THR A 185 8.63 -15.65 -15.37
C THR A 185 9.85 -15.04 -16.08
N LEU A 186 10.55 -14.10 -15.39
CA LEU A 186 11.78 -13.49 -15.92
C LEU A 186 13.03 -14.36 -15.76
N ASP A 187 12.97 -15.39 -14.91
CA ASP A 187 14.07 -16.33 -14.69
C ASP A 187 14.08 -17.45 -15.74
N SER A 188 14.35 -17.08 -16.98
CA SER A 188 14.33 -17.99 -18.13
C SER A 188 15.42 -17.63 -19.15
N PRO A 189 16.06 -18.59 -19.81
CA PRO A 189 17.05 -18.33 -20.85
C PRO A 189 16.45 -17.58 -22.07
N SER A 190 15.14 -17.67 -22.30
CA SER A 190 14.43 -16.93 -23.35
C SER A 190 14.22 -15.45 -23.02
N VAL A 191 14.45 -15.05 -21.77
CA VAL A 191 14.31 -13.67 -21.30
C VAL A 191 15.70 -13.04 -21.24
N PRO A 192 15.97 -11.96 -21.99
CA PRO A 192 17.26 -11.30 -21.92
C PRO A 192 17.56 -10.73 -20.52
N ARG A 193 18.80 -10.84 -20.06
CA ARG A 193 19.25 -10.38 -18.73
C ARG A 193 18.85 -8.93 -18.44
N TYR A 194 19.01 -8.03 -19.42
CA TYR A 194 18.67 -6.62 -19.23
C TYR A 194 17.21 -6.38 -18.82
N LEU A 195 16.30 -7.33 -19.12
CA LEU A 195 14.90 -7.20 -18.74
C LEU A 195 14.69 -7.47 -17.25
N ALA A 196 15.37 -8.48 -16.71
CA ALA A 196 15.40 -8.73 -15.27
C ALA A 196 16.09 -7.57 -14.52
N GLU A 197 17.21 -7.08 -15.06
CA GLU A 197 17.93 -5.90 -14.53
C GLU A 197 17.03 -4.66 -14.51
N TYR A 198 16.29 -4.39 -15.59
CA TYR A 198 15.37 -3.25 -15.64
C TYR A 198 14.26 -3.36 -14.58
N VAL A 199 13.66 -4.53 -14.41
CA VAL A 199 12.62 -4.73 -13.39
C VAL A 199 13.18 -4.53 -11.97
N VAL A 200 14.37 -5.08 -11.68
CA VAL A 200 15.05 -4.83 -10.40
C VAL A 200 15.36 -3.35 -10.22
N TYR A 201 15.88 -2.68 -11.25
CA TYR A 201 16.15 -1.24 -11.22
C TYR A 201 14.89 -0.41 -10.92
N HIS A 202 13.77 -0.72 -11.58
CA HIS A 202 12.47 -0.10 -11.32
C HIS A 202 12.05 -0.22 -9.85
N GLU A 203 12.19 -1.41 -9.27
CA GLU A 203 11.87 -1.62 -7.85
C GLU A 203 12.86 -0.92 -6.90
N MET A 204 14.12 -0.78 -7.30
CA MET A 204 15.12 0.02 -6.57
C MET A 204 14.78 1.51 -6.59
N LEU A 205 14.23 2.03 -7.68
CA LEU A 205 13.72 3.41 -7.74
C LEU A 205 12.59 3.64 -6.73
N HIS A 206 11.74 2.65 -6.45
CA HIS A 206 10.73 2.76 -5.38
C HIS A 206 11.35 2.82 -3.97
N MET A 207 12.58 2.34 -3.77
CA MET A 207 13.32 2.56 -2.52
C MET A 207 13.82 4.01 -2.41
N ARG A 208 14.24 4.60 -3.52
CA ARG A 208 14.76 5.97 -3.59
C ARG A 208 13.66 7.02 -3.59
N PHE A 209 12.57 6.79 -4.31
CA PHE A 209 11.46 7.71 -4.51
C PHE A 209 10.19 7.13 -3.86
N PRO A 210 9.89 7.48 -2.62
CA PRO A 210 8.70 6.98 -1.94
C PRO A 210 7.42 7.53 -2.59
N VAL A 211 6.31 6.81 -2.38
CA VAL A 211 4.99 7.21 -2.88
C VAL A 211 4.60 8.57 -2.30
N GLU A 212 4.27 9.50 -3.18
CA GLU A 212 3.82 10.84 -2.83
C GLU A 212 2.29 10.97 -2.84
N ARG A 213 1.81 12.02 -2.16
CA ARG A 213 0.43 12.47 -2.27
C ARG A 213 0.38 13.82 -2.99
N ARG A 214 -0.42 13.90 -4.06
CA ARG A 214 -0.73 15.17 -4.73
C ARG A 214 -2.26 15.36 -4.75
N GLY A 215 -2.76 16.21 -3.82
CA GLY A 215 -4.20 16.40 -3.61
C GLY A 215 -4.91 15.08 -3.25
N HIS A 216 -5.85 14.66 -4.08
CA HIS A 216 -6.64 13.44 -3.92
C HIS A 216 -6.05 12.20 -4.64
N ARG A 217 -4.81 12.27 -5.12
CA ARG A 217 -4.17 11.19 -5.86
C ARG A 217 -2.89 10.72 -5.16
N ARG A 218 -2.64 9.42 -5.25
CA ARG A 218 -1.35 8.82 -4.94
C ARG A 218 -0.50 8.83 -6.19
N VAL A 219 0.71 9.36 -6.11
CA VAL A 219 1.69 9.36 -7.19
C VAL A 219 2.75 8.31 -6.85
N LEU A 220 2.69 7.17 -7.55
CA LEU A 220 3.65 6.07 -7.40
C LEU A 220 4.95 6.35 -8.14
N HIS A 221 4.84 6.96 -9.31
CA HIS A 221 5.96 7.33 -10.17
C HIS A 221 5.92 8.86 -10.34
N SER A 222 6.70 9.58 -9.54
CA SER A 222 6.85 11.03 -9.63
C SER A 222 7.59 11.43 -10.93
N ARG A 223 7.75 12.72 -11.18
CA ARG A 223 8.54 13.20 -12.31
C ARG A 223 9.99 12.73 -12.19
N GLU A 224 10.55 12.91 -11.03
CA GLU A 224 11.94 12.53 -10.68
C GLU A 224 12.16 11.03 -10.84
N PHE A 225 11.18 10.20 -10.42
CA PHE A 225 11.19 8.77 -10.65
C PHE A 225 11.29 8.43 -12.14
N ARG A 226 10.46 9.06 -12.98
CA ARG A 226 10.44 8.79 -14.42
C ARG A 226 11.70 9.29 -15.14
N GLU A 227 12.29 10.37 -14.65
CA GLU A 227 13.56 10.87 -15.18
C GLU A 227 14.68 9.89 -14.86
N ALA A 228 14.79 9.45 -13.60
CA ALA A 228 15.76 8.43 -13.18
C ALA A 228 15.54 7.09 -13.90
N GLU A 229 14.29 6.69 -14.14
CA GLU A 229 13.99 5.43 -14.84
C GLU A 229 14.55 5.42 -16.28
N LYS A 230 14.57 6.57 -16.94
CA LYS A 230 15.14 6.73 -18.31
C LYS A 230 16.66 6.62 -18.35
N GLU A 231 17.35 6.75 -17.22
CA GLU A 231 18.80 6.56 -17.14
C GLU A 231 19.23 5.11 -17.39
N PHE A 232 18.27 4.17 -17.34
CA PHE A 232 18.58 2.77 -17.65
C PHE A 232 18.95 2.62 -19.12
N PRO A 233 20.13 2.05 -19.48
CA PRO A 233 20.71 2.11 -20.84
C PRO A 233 19.86 1.53 -21.96
N ARG A 234 18.93 0.64 -21.62
CA ARG A 234 18.00 0.01 -22.59
C ARG A 234 16.55 0.27 -22.22
N TYR A 235 16.26 1.45 -21.63
CA TYR A 235 14.95 1.81 -21.14
C TYR A 235 13.82 1.58 -22.15
N GLU A 236 13.93 2.18 -23.34
CA GLU A 236 12.89 2.06 -24.38
C GLU A 236 12.71 0.62 -24.87
N LEU A 237 13.82 -0.12 -25.02
CA LEU A 237 13.78 -1.51 -25.41
C LEU A 237 13.12 -2.38 -24.35
N ALA A 238 13.44 -2.13 -23.06
CA ALA A 238 12.83 -2.81 -21.93
C ALA A 238 11.32 -2.52 -21.86
N CYS A 239 10.91 -1.25 -21.99
CA CYS A 239 9.51 -0.86 -21.99
C CYS A 239 8.71 -1.53 -23.13
N ARG A 240 9.25 -1.56 -24.35
CA ARG A 240 8.63 -2.25 -25.49
C ARG A 240 8.50 -3.75 -25.22
N ARG A 241 9.57 -4.37 -24.74
CA ARG A 241 9.58 -5.81 -24.47
C ARG A 241 8.60 -6.21 -23.35
N ILE A 242 8.49 -5.40 -22.29
CA ILE A 242 7.52 -5.62 -21.21
C ILE A 242 6.08 -5.58 -21.72
N LYS A 243 5.75 -4.62 -22.59
CA LYS A 243 4.40 -4.56 -23.17
C LYS A 243 4.03 -5.84 -23.91
N HIS A 244 4.94 -6.37 -24.74
CA HIS A 244 4.74 -7.65 -25.42
C HIS A 244 4.73 -8.85 -24.47
N PHE A 245 5.45 -8.76 -23.35
CA PHE A 245 5.53 -9.85 -22.39
C PHE A 245 4.27 -9.94 -21.50
N CYS A 246 3.60 -8.80 -21.30
CA CYS A 246 2.37 -8.66 -20.51
C CYS A 246 1.09 -8.86 -21.34
N ALA A 247 1.18 -8.80 -22.68
CA ALA A 247 0.09 -9.09 -23.59
C ALA A 247 -0.12 -10.61 -23.72
#